data_c7d309c79367f669624d55252be5d398
#
_entry.id   c7d309c79367f669624d55252be5d398
#
_cell.length_a   1.000
_cell.length_b   1.000
_cell.length_c   1.000
_cell.angle_alpha   90.00
_cell.angle_beta   90.00
_cell.angle_gamma   90.00
#
_symmetry.space_group_name_H-M   'P 1'
#
loop_
_entity.id
_entity.type
_entity.pdbx_description
1 polymer ?
#
loop_
_entity_poly.entity_id
_entity_poly.type
_entity_poly.pdbx_seq_one_letter_code
_entity_poly.pdbx_strand_id
1 'polypeptide(L)'
;MHGAPNIEPELSSGAMKLRTKKLDRLPWDHTGRHPGNPFFWKIILLMMGIGLRYIFRRSHYDKLPDFEGGRVLSAIHLNGLVDPTTMVHSQDRRVISMGRHDLMTMPLIGWFSRRMGSQPVIRKSEIDNGVSDEEYARKINDRTLLTMTNCIASGHNALVMPEGKSHQDS
;
A
#
# COMPACT_ATOMS: atom_id res chain seq x y z
N MET A 1 28.85 -2.63 -38.25
CA MET A 1 28.56 -2.14 -36.89
C MET A 1 27.04 -2.11 -36.74
N HIS A 2 26.46 -3.15 -36.16
CA HIS A 2 25.04 -3.19 -35.88
C HIS A 2 24.80 -2.54 -34.51
N GLY A 3 24.13 -1.40 -34.53
CA GLY A 3 23.67 -0.74 -33.30
C GLY A 3 22.78 -1.67 -32.51
N ALA A 4 23.06 -1.82 -31.23
CA ALA A 4 22.19 -2.53 -30.33
C ALA A 4 20.77 -1.91 -30.40
N PRO A 5 19.71 -2.72 -30.44
CA PRO A 5 18.34 -2.20 -30.43
C PRO A 5 18.18 -1.36 -29.16
N ASN A 6 17.76 -0.12 -29.34
CA ASN A 6 17.39 0.77 -28.26
C ASN A 6 16.07 0.22 -27.68
N ILE A 7 16.18 -0.74 -26.77
CA ILE A 7 15.04 -1.25 -26.02
C ILE A 7 14.76 -0.15 -24.99
N GLU A 8 13.88 0.78 -25.34
CA GLU A 8 13.24 1.59 -24.31
C GLU A 8 12.64 0.62 -23.29
N PRO A 9 13.00 0.73 -22.01
CA PRO A 9 12.40 -0.14 -20.99
C PRO A 9 10.89 0.07 -21.09
N GLU A 10 10.14 -0.97 -21.46
CA GLU A 10 8.70 -0.96 -21.31
C GLU A 10 8.42 -0.66 -19.85
N LEU A 11 8.06 0.58 -19.57
CA LEU A 11 7.50 1.00 -18.31
C LEU A 11 6.32 0.07 -18.08
N SER A 12 6.44 -0.85 -17.13
CA SER A 12 5.39 -1.78 -16.77
C SER A 12 4.07 -1.03 -16.79
N SER A 13 3.08 -1.51 -17.53
CA SER A 13 1.82 -0.84 -17.81
C SER A 13 1.25 -0.21 -16.54
N GLY A 14 1.36 1.11 -16.40
CA GLY A 14 0.93 1.85 -15.23
C GLY A 14 2.00 2.61 -14.44
N ALA A 15 3.27 2.62 -14.83
CA ALA A 15 4.26 3.50 -14.21
C ALA A 15 3.95 4.96 -14.57
N MET A 16 3.18 5.62 -13.71
CA MET A 16 2.90 7.05 -13.87
C MET A 16 4.11 7.86 -13.44
N LYS A 17 4.34 8.96 -14.14
CA LYS A 17 5.38 9.94 -13.81
C LYS A 17 5.37 10.29 -12.32
N LEU A 18 6.54 10.24 -11.68
CA LEU A 18 6.73 10.65 -10.29
C LEU A 18 6.24 12.08 -10.06
N ARG A 19 5.33 12.26 -9.11
CA ARG A 19 4.73 13.56 -8.76
C ARG A 19 5.23 14.02 -7.40
N THR A 20 6.50 14.38 -7.30
CA THR A 20 7.19 14.76 -6.06
C THR A 20 6.41 15.80 -5.25
N LYS A 21 5.97 16.90 -5.89
CA LYS A 21 5.18 17.95 -5.22
C LYS A 21 3.90 17.46 -4.54
N LYS A 22 3.30 16.37 -5.04
CA LYS A 22 2.12 15.78 -4.40
C LYS A 22 2.50 14.86 -3.27
N LEU A 23 3.58 14.09 -3.41
CA LEU A 23 4.10 13.21 -2.37
C LEU A 23 4.61 14.02 -1.17
N ASP A 24 5.33 15.11 -1.41
CA ASP A 24 5.85 15.97 -0.34
C ASP A 24 4.75 16.66 0.47
N ARG A 25 3.55 16.82 -0.10
CA ARG A 25 2.38 17.41 0.57
C ARG A 25 1.52 16.39 1.33
N LEU A 26 1.88 15.12 1.32
CA LEU A 26 1.15 14.13 2.11
C LEU A 26 1.29 14.45 3.61
N PRO A 27 0.23 14.26 4.41
CA PRO A 27 0.32 14.45 5.84
C PRO A 27 1.17 13.35 6.46
N TRP A 28 2.41 13.66 6.77
CA TRP A 28 3.30 12.76 7.48
C TRP A 28 3.09 12.94 8.98
N ASP A 29 2.45 11.95 9.60
CA ASP A 29 2.23 11.94 11.04
C ASP A 29 3.07 10.84 11.70
N HIS A 30 4.01 11.23 12.53
CA HIS A 30 4.90 10.33 13.26
C HIS A 30 4.48 10.14 14.73
N THR A 31 3.28 10.61 15.11
CA THR A 31 2.80 10.53 16.50
C THR A 31 2.23 9.15 16.89
N GLY A 32 2.27 8.18 15.98
CA GLY A 32 1.68 6.85 16.19
C GLY A 32 0.17 6.78 15.98
N ARG A 33 -0.48 7.90 15.64
CA ARG A 33 -1.89 7.89 15.24
C ARG A 33 -2.04 7.24 13.88
N HIS A 34 -3.06 6.41 13.75
CA HIS A 34 -3.37 5.86 12.44
C HIS A 34 -3.78 6.99 11.48
N PRO A 35 -3.08 7.16 10.33
CA PRO A 35 -3.29 8.29 9.43
C PRO A 35 -4.64 8.27 8.71
N GLY A 36 -5.35 7.12 8.71
CA GLY A 36 -6.66 6.97 8.11
C GLY A 36 -7.80 7.51 8.97
N ASN A 37 -8.86 7.94 8.30
CA ASN A 37 -10.07 8.44 8.95
C ASN A 37 -10.90 7.27 9.54
N PRO A 38 -11.22 7.26 10.85
CA PRO A 38 -11.91 6.13 11.49
C PRO A 38 -13.35 5.92 11.00
N PHE A 39 -14.06 6.99 10.64
CA PHE A 39 -15.42 6.88 10.11
C PHE A 39 -15.38 6.31 8.68
N PHE A 40 -14.45 6.77 7.87
CA PHE A 40 -14.26 6.27 6.51
C PHE A 40 -13.89 4.79 6.51
N TRP A 41 -13.07 4.34 7.48
CA TRP A 41 -12.74 2.93 7.66
C TRP A 41 -13.99 2.04 7.83
N LYS A 42 -14.95 2.45 8.66
CA LYS A 42 -16.19 1.69 8.88
C LYS A 42 -16.98 1.53 7.59
N ILE A 43 -17.11 2.60 6.80
CA ILE A 43 -17.82 2.57 5.51
C ILE A 43 -17.09 1.62 4.55
N ILE A 44 -15.78 1.72 4.47
CA ILE A 44 -14.99 0.90 3.55
C ILE A 44 -15.01 -0.58 3.94
N LEU A 45 -14.89 -0.91 5.22
CA LEU A 45 -15.02 -2.30 5.66
C LEU A 45 -16.38 -2.89 5.30
N LEU A 46 -17.45 -2.12 5.43
CA LEU A 46 -18.79 -2.55 5.00
C LEU A 46 -18.82 -2.80 3.48
N MET A 47 -18.31 -1.86 2.68
CA MET A 47 -18.26 -2.01 1.21
C MET A 47 -17.36 -3.17 0.78
N MET A 48 -16.22 -3.35 1.42
CA MET A 48 -15.33 -4.50 1.18
C MET A 48 -16.04 -5.82 1.50
N GLY A 49 -16.74 -5.91 2.62
CA GLY A 49 -17.53 -7.09 2.99
C GLY A 49 -18.61 -7.42 1.98
N ILE A 50 -19.32 -6.42 1.46
CA ILE A 50 -20.31 -6.60 0.38
C ILE A 50 -19.58 -7.08 -0.89
N GLY A 51 -18.50 -6.43 -1.31
CA GLY A 51 -17.72 -6.81 -2.48
C GLY A 51 -17.17 -8.25 -2.40
N LEU A 52 -16.61 -8.62 -1.26
CA LEU A 52 -16.10 -9.98 -1.04
C LEU A 52 -17.21 -11.04 -1.12
N ARG A 53 -18.46 -10.72 -0.70
CA ARG A 53 -19.61 -11.62 -0.85
C ARG A 53 -20.03 -11.85 -2.30
N TYR A 54 -19.80 -10.88 -3.19
CA TYR A 54 -20.03 -11.08 -4.63
C TYR A 54 -18.96 -11.97 -5.26
N ILE A 55 -17.71 -11.89 -4.76
CA ILE A 55 -16.58 -12.67 -5.30
C ILE A 55 -16.56 -14.08 -4.70
N PHE A 56 -16.78 -14.19 -3.40
CA PHE A 56 -16.69 -15.44 -2.65
C PHE A 56 -18.05 -15.85 -2.10
N ARG A 57 -18.46 -17.07 -2.39
CA ARG A 57 -19.70 -17.65 -1.85
C ARG A 57 -19.69 -17.78 -0.32
N ARG A 58 -18.53 -18.11 0.23
CA ARG A 58 -18.27 -18.21 1.68
C ARG A 58 -16.84 -17.75 1.94
N SER A 59 -16.66 -16.94 2.95
CA SER A 59 -15.35 -16.54 3.47
C SER A 59 -15.29 -16.98 4.93
N HIS A 60 -14.26 -17.72 5.28
CA HIS A 60 -13.98 -18.10 6.64
C HIS A 60 -12.65 -17.48 7.06
N TYR A 61 -12.62 -16.80 8.17
CA TYR A 61 -11.41 -16.20 8.73
C TYR A 61 -11.22 -16.73 10.14
N ASP A 62 -10.08 -17.30 10.42
CA ASP A 62 -9.70 -17.63 11.78
C ASP A 62 -9.43 -16.34 12.55
N LYS A 63 -10.05 -16.23 13.72
CA LYS A 63 -9.75 -15.11 14.62
C LYS A 63 -8.32 -15.24 15.11
N LEU A 64 -7.54 -14.19 14.88
CA LEU A 64 -6.21 -14.13 15.46
C LEU A 64 -6.30 -14.04 16.99
N PRO A 65 -5.40 -14.69 17.73
CA PRO A 65 -5.35 -14.57 19.19
C PRO A 65 -5.27 -13.11 19.63
N ASP A 66 -5.89 -12.78 20.75
CA ASP A 66 -5.72 -11.45 21.34
C ASP A 66 -4.24 -11.19 21.64
N PHE A 67 -3.79 -10.02 21.27
CA PHE A 67 -2.41 -9.59 21.43
C PHE A 67 -2.36 -8.11 21.79
N GLU A 68 -1.64 -7.79 22.83
CA GLU A 68 -1.35 -6.40 23.18
C GLU A 68 -0.30 -5.86 22.21
N GLY A 69 -0.63 -4.80 21.49
CA GLY A 69 0.23 -4.18 20.51
C GLY A 69 -0.22 -4.34 19.06
N GLY A 70 0.57 -3.79 18.15
CA GLY A 70 0.35 -3.90 16.71
C GLY A 70 0.96 -5.15 16.11
N ARG A 71 0.41 -5.59 14.97
CA ARG A 71 0.90 -6.75 14.22
C ARG A 71 1.36 -6.34 12.84
N VAL A 72 2.37 -7.03 12.35
CA VAL A 72 2.74 -6.99 10.94
C VAL A 72 2.10 -8.19 10.25
N LEU A 73 1.20 -7.89 9.33
CA LEU A 73 0.54 -8.87 8.48
C LEU A 73 1.35 -8.96 7.19
N SER A 74 1.80 -10.16 6.86
CA SER A 74 2.52 -10.43 5.62
C SER A 74 1.75 -11.45 4.81
N ALA A 75 1.57 -11.18 3.53
CA ALA A 75 0.87 -12.07 2.60
C ALA A 75 1.53 -12.06 1.23
N ILE A 76 1.37 -13.17 0.51
CA ILE A 76 1.71 -13.28 -0.90
C ILE A 76 0.70 -12.50 -1.72
N HIS A 77 1.17 -11.71 -2.68
CA HIS A 77 0.34 -10.84 -3.51
C HIS A 77 0.00 -11.51 -4.85
N LEU A 78 -1.03 -12.36 -4.85
CA LEU A 78 -1.50 -13.05 -6.04
C LEU A 78 -2.44 -12.18 -6.89
N ASN A 79 -3.31 -11.40 -6.23
CA ASN A 79 -4.28 -10.53 -6.89
C ASN A 79 -4.24 -9.11 -6.33
N GLY A 80 -4.00 -8.12 -7.21
CA GLY A 80 -3.74 -6.74 -6.82
C GLY A 80 -4.80 -6.05 -5.96
N LEU A 81 -6.05 -6.48 -6.01
CA LEU A 81 -7.15 -5.87 -5.25
C LEU A 81 -7.74 -6.81 -4.21
N VAL A 82 -7.90 -8.09 -4.53
CA VAL A 82 -8.61 -9.05 -3.67
C VAL A 82 -7.81 -9.36 -2.40
N ASP A 83 -6.50 -9.59 -2.52
CA ASP A 83 -5.67 -9.99 -1.39
C ASP A 83 -5.61 -8.91 -0.30
N PRO A 84 -5.24 -7.63 -0.61
CA PRO A 84 -5.24 -6.59 0.41
C PRO A 84 -6.64 -6.35 0.99
N THR A 85 -7.69 -6.46 0.18
CA THR A 85 -9.08 -6.31 0.64
C THR A 85 -9.45 -7.40 1.65
N THR A 86 -9.13 -8.66 1.33
CA THR A 86 -9.39 -9.80 2.21
C THR A 86 -8.61 -9.69 3.51
N MET A 87 -7.31 -9.36 3.43
CA MET A 87 -6.46 -9.19 4.60
C MET A 87 -6.95 -8.07 5.51
N VAL A 88 -7.31 -6.92 4.94
CA VAL A 88 -7.85 -5.79 5.71
C VAL A 88 -9.20 -6.13 6.34
N HIS A 89 -10.07 -6.81 5.59
CA HIS A 89 -11.41 -7.17 6.08
C HIS A 89 -11.39 -8.22 7.19
N SER A 90 -10.38 -9.09 7.22
CA SER A 90 -10.21 -10.11 8.26
C SER A 90 -9.75 -9.54 9.62
N GLN A 91 -9.36 -8.26 9.65
CA GLN A 91 -8.83 -7.64 10.86
C GLN A 91 -9.91 -6.89 11.64
N ASP A 92 -9.83 -6.96 12.96
CA ASP A 92 -10.66 -6.20 13.91
C ASP A 92 -10.15 -4.77 14.15
N ARG A 93 -8.90 -4.50 13.80
CA ARG A 93 -8.22 -3.21 13.98
C ARG A 93 -7.92 -2.55 12.64
N ARG A 94 -7.78 -1.22 12.67
CA ARG A 94 -7.35 -0.49 11.47
C ARG A 94 -5.95 -0.92 11.06
N VAL A 95 -5.78 -1.10 9.75
CA VAL A 95 -4.53 -1.56 9.15
C VAL A 95 -3.88 -0.43 8.38
N ILE A 96 -2.62 -0.13 8.69
CA ILE A 96 -1.80 0.75 7.84
C ILE A 96 -1.14 -0.10 6.75
N SER A 97 -1.18 0.35 5.52
CA SER A 97 -0.64 -0.39 4.37
C SER A 97 0.34 0.46 3.57
N MET A 98 1.22 -0.20 2.83
CA MET A 98 2.02 0.45 1.80
C MET A 98 1.33 0.33 0.45
N GLY A 99 1.38 1.42 -0.33
CA GLY A 99 0.86 1.47 -1.68
C GLY A 99 1.84 2.15 -2.63
N ARG A 100 1.74 1.84 -3.91
CA ARG A 100 2.58 2.48 -4.94
C ARG A 100 2.40 4.00 -4.90
N HIS A 101 3.51 4.73 -5.03
CA HIS A 101 3.54 6.19 -4.98
C HIS A 101 2.61 6.85 -6.02
N ASP A 102 2.49 6.26 -7.21
CA ASP A 102 1.65 6.77 -8.29
C ASP A 102 0.15 6.69 -7.93
N LEU A 103 -0.30 5.59 -7.32
CA LEU A 103 -1.68 5.44 -6.85
C LEU A 103 -2.04 6.52 -5.81
N MET A 104 -1.11 6.85 -4.92
CA MET A 104 -1.30 7.89 -3.89
C MET A 104 -1.45 9.30 -4.47
N THR A 105 -1.01 9.52 -5.70
CA THR A 105 -1.07 10.83 -6.38
C THR A 105 -2.21 10.95 -7.40
N MET A 106 -2.93 9.87 -7.68
CA MET A 106 -4.13 9.88 -8.52
C MET A 106 -5.29 10.61 -7.81
N PRO A 107 -6.16 11.30 -8.56
CA PRO A 107 -7.22 12.10 -7.96
C PRO A 107 -8.16 11.29 -7.06
N LEU A 108 -8.76 10.24 -7.58
CA LEU A 108 -9.75 9.42 -6.87
C LEU A 108 -9.09 8.35 -5.99
N ILE A 109 -8.20 7.55 -6.56
CA ILE A 109 -7.53 6.46 -5.86
C ILE A 109 -6.65 7.01 -4.73
N GLY A 110 -5.90 8.07 -4.98
CA GLY A 110 -5.07 8.70 -3.96
C GLY A 110 -5.88 9.36 -2.85
N TRP A 111 -7.05 9.92 -3.17
CA TRP A 111 -7.98 10.42 -2.15
C TRP A 111 -8.47 9.29 -1.24
N PHE A 112 -8.87 8.18 -1.84
CA PHE A 112 -9.30 6.98 -1.12
C PHE A 112 -8.15 6.38 -0.27
N SER A 113 -7.00 6.14 -0.89
CA SER A 113 -5.84 5.54 -0.23
C SER A 113 -5.38 6.35 0.99
N ARG A 114 -5.33 7.68 0.87
CA ARG A 114 -5.00 8.56 2.01
C ARG A 114 -5.99 8.44 3.16
N ARG A 115 -7.30 8.31 2.86
CA ARG A 115 -8.33 8.12 3.90
C ARG A 115 -8.27 6.75 4.55
N MET A 116 -7.79 5.74 3.83
CA MET A 116 -7.48 4.43 4.38
C MET A 116 -6.21 4.43 5.24
N GLY A 117 -5.37 5.44 5.12
CA GLY A 117 -4.09 5.53 5.83
C GLY A 117 -2.93 4.86 5.12
N SER A 118 -3.11 4.50 3.84
CA SER A 118 -2.01 3.94 3.04
C SER A 118 -0.87 4.94 2.90
N GLN A 119 0.36 4.42 2.93
CA GLN A 119 1.59 5.18 2.81
C GLN A 119 2.28 4.90 1.47
N PRO A 120 2.89 5.89 0.82
CA PRO A 120 3.53 5.70 -0.48
C PRO A 120 4.85 4.94 -0.33
N VAL A 121 5.13 4.07 -1.29
CA VAL A 121 6.44 3.42 -1.42
C VAL A 121 6.94 3.57 -2.86
N ILE A 122 8.22 3.85 -3.01
CA ILE A 122 8.94 3.85 -4.29
C ILE A 122 9.78 2.58 -4.34
N ARG A 123 9.51 1.72 -5.32
CA ARG A 123 10.15 0.41 -5.43
C ARG A 123 11.51 0.51 -6.09
N LYS A 124 12.38 -0.47 -5.81
CA LYS A 124 13.71 -0.55 -6.44
C LYS A 124 13.63 -0.56 -7.97
N SER A 125 12.68 -1.30 -8.54
CA SER A 125 12.47 -1.33 -9.99
C SER A 125 12.15 0.05 -10.59
N GLU A 126 11.52 0.93 -9.84
CA GLU A 126 11.21 2.31 -10.28
C GLU A 126 12.45 3.20 -10.23
N ILE A 127 13.38 2.93 -9.30
CA ILE A 127 14.70 3.59 -9.26
C ILE A 127 15.55 3.09 -10.42
N ASP A 128 15.64 1.78 -10.61
CA ASP A 128 16.44 1.15 -11.67
C ASP A 128 15.95 1.58 -13.07
N ASN A 129 14.66 1.86 -13.23
CA ASN A 129 14.05 2.37 -14.47
C ASN A 129 14.08 3.91 -14.58
N GLY A 130 14.78 4.62 -13.69
CA GLY A 130 14.94 6.07 -13.77
C GLY A 130 13.66 6.88 -13.46
N VAL A 131 12.65 6.29 -12.84
CA VAL A 131 11.42 7.00 -12.44
C VAL A 131 11.69 7.92 -11.24
N SER A 132 12.58 7.52 -10.35
CA SER A 132 13.01 8.30 -9.18
C SER A 132 14.51 8.19 -9.00
N ASP A 133 15.15 9.24 -8.50
CA ASP A 133 16.49 9.14 -7.96
C ASP A 133 16.48 8.38 -6.62
N GLU A 134 17.61 7.80 -6.25
CA GLU A 134 17.73 6.95 -5.07
C GLU A 134 17.57 7.75 -3.77
N GLU A 135 18.06 8.98 -3.73
CA GLU A 135 17.99 9.84 -2.54
C GLU A 135 16.53 10.19 -2.21
N TYR A 136 15.76 10.60 -3.22
CA TYR A 136 14.36 10.92 -3.05
C TYR A 136 13.54 9.68 -2.67
N ALA A 137 13.79 8.54 -3.32
CA ALA A 137 13.13 7.29 -3.01
C ALA A 137 13.39 6.88 -1.57
N ARG A 138 14.64 6.95 -1.09
CA ARG A 138 15.00 6.68 0.30
C ARG A 138 14.27 7.61 1.25
N LYS A 139 14.27 8.92 0.99
CA LYS A 139 13.55 9.91 1.81
C LYS A 139 12.06 9.57 1.99
N ILE A 140 11.37 9.18 0.91
CA ILE A 140 9.94 8.80 0.96
C ILE A 140 9.77 7.49 1.71
N ASN A 141 10.58 6.48 1.40
CA ASN A 141 10.49 5.16 2.02
C ASN A 141 10.80 5.20 3.53
N ASP A 142 11.79 5.96 3.96
CA ASP A 142 12.13 6.14 5.38
C ASP A 142 10.97 6.79 6.15
N ARG A 143 10.32 7.80 5.59
CA ARG A 143 9.13 8.41 6.18
C ARG A 143 7.98 7.43 6.31
N THR A 144 7.75 6.63 5.28
CA THR A 144 6.72 5.58 5.29
C THR A 144 7.00 4.55 6.37
N LEU A 145 8.23 4.04 6.45
CA LEU A 145 8.64 3.08 7.47
C LEU A 145 8.50 3.65 8.89
N LEU A 146 8.93 4.90 9.10
CA LEU A 146 8.80 5.57 10.39
C LEU A 146 7.32 5.71 10.81
N THR A 147 6.44 6.12 9.89
CA THR A 147 5.00 6.22 10.15
C THR A 147 4.41 4.86 10.51
N MET A 148 4.76 3.81 9.75
CA MET A 148 4.28 2.45 10.02
C MET A 148 4.78 1.92 11.35
N THR A 149 6.06 2.09 11.67
CA THR A 149 6.66 1.65 12.93
C THR A 149 5.97 2.30 14.13
N ASN A 150 5.74 3.61 14.08
CA ASN A 150 5.05 4.33 15.14
C ASN A 150 3.58 3.89 15.29
N CYS A 151 2.89 3.58 14.17
CA CYS A 151 1.54 3.02 14.21
C CYS A 151 1.51 1.63 14.83
N ILE A 152 2.46 0.76 14.49
CA ILE A 152 2.59 -0.59 15.07
C ILE A 152 2.86 -0.48 16.58
N ALA A 153 3.80 0.37 16.98
CA ALA A 153 4.11 0.61 18.40
C ALA A 153 2.90 1.12 19.19
N SER A 154 1.97 1.82 18.52
CA SER A 154 0.72 2.33 19.10
C SER A 154 -0.45 1.34 19.00
N GLY A 155 -0.21 0.09 18.63
CA GLY A 155 -1.22 -0.98 18.63
C GLY A 155 -2.02 -1.13 17.33
N HIS A 156 -1.66 -0.44 16.25
CA HIS A 156 -2.28 -0.63 14.94
C HIS A 156 -1.61 -1.77 14.16
N ASN A 157 -2.38 -2.44 13.31
CA ASN A 157 -1.83 -3.47 12.43
C ASN A 157 -1.21 -2.85 11.17
N ALA A 158 -0.15 -3.44 10.66
CA ALA A 158 0.45 -3.07 9.38
C ALA A 158 0.33 -4.21 8.38
N LEU A 159 0.05 -3.89 7.12
CA LEU A 159 0.04 -4.84 6.02
C LEU A 159 1.24 -4.57 5.10
N VAL A 160 2.05 -5.61 4.91
CA VAL A 160 3.21 -5.59 4.04
C VAL A 160 3.10 -6.75 3.05
N MET A 161 3.27 -6.44 1.78
CA MET A 161 3.38 -7.44 0.72
C MET A 161 4.82 -7.40 0.19
N PRO A 162 5.70 -8.30 0.67
CA PRO A 162 7.14 -8.18 0.46
C PRO A 162 7.57 -8.32 -0.99
N GLU A 163 6.76 -8.96 -1.82
CA GLU A 163 7.06 -9.16 -3.23
C GLU A 163 6.96 -7.88 -4.08
N GLY A 164 6.25 -6.87 -3.58
CA GLY A 164 6.14 -5.55 -4.21
C GLY A 164 5.39 -5.50 -5.54
N LYS A 165 4.95 -6.66 -6.07
CA LYS A 165 4.13 -6.78 -7.28
C LYS A 165 3.20 -7.98 -7.18
N SER A 166 2.07 -7.95 -7.90
CA SER A 166 1.21 -9.12 -8.04
C SER A 166 1.76 -10.10 -9.06
N HIS A 167 1.57 -11.39 -8.83
CA HIS A 167 2.04 -12.46 -9.73
C HIS A 167 1.20 -12.64 -11.02
N GLN A 168 0.30 -11.72 -11.33
CA GLN A 168 -0.50 -11.76 -12.55
C GLN A 168 0.25 -11.36 -13.84
N ASP A 169 1.48 -10.88 -13.71
CA ASP A 169 2.29 -10.38 -14.83
C ASP A 169 3.39 -11.39 -15.25
N SER A 170 3.08 -12.66 -15.32
CA SER A 170 3.97 -13.70 -15.87
C SER A 170 3.44 -14.30 -17.15
#